data_a07525ef3a35c67c7c37ca9246aab6dd
#
_entry.id   a07525ef3a35c67c7c37ca9246aab6dd
#
_cell.length_a   1.000
_cell.length_b   1.000
_cell.length_c   1.000
_cell.angle_alpha   90.00
_cell.angle_beta   90.00
_cell.angle_gamma   90.00
#
_symmetry.space_group_name_H-M   'P 1'
#
loop_
_entity.id
_entity.type
_entity.pdbx_description
1 polymer ?
#
loop_
_entity_poly.entity_id
_entity_poly.type
_entity_poly.pdbx_seq_one_letter_code
_entity_poly.pdbx_strand_id
1 'polypeptide(L)'
;MLTSVHLIVRGLVQGVWFRAGTREQALKLGLCGWAKNCPDGTVEIHAEGEKESLEKLIEWCRTGPSVAVVSSLDIEWVEPQGLTTFEIHH
;
A
#
# COMPACT_ATOMS: atom_id res chain seq x y z
N MET A 1 5.25 17.53 6.52
CA MET A 1 4.08 17.87 5.69
C MET A 1 3.41 16.60 5.21
N LEU A 2 2.10 16.52 5.37
CA LEU A 2 1.35 15.33 4.94
C LEU A 2 1.19 15.31 3.43
N THR A 3 1.34 14.13 2.86
CA THR A 3 1.08 13.88 1.45
C THR A 3 0.41 12.52 1.30
N SER A 4 0.16 12.10 0.08
CA SER A 4 -0.48 10.82 -0.20
C SER A 4 0.11 10.18 -1.44
N VAL A 5 0.03 8.86 -1.47
CA VAL A 5 0.47 8.08 -2.62
C VAL A 5 -0.57 7.03 -2.95
N HIS A 6 -0.75 6.80 -4.24
CA HIS A 6 -1.60 5.73 -4.76
C HIS A 6 -0.71 4.71 -5.45
N LEU A 7 -0.85 3.45 -5.08
CA LEU A 7 0.00 2.37 -5.59
C LEU A 7 -0.86 1.31 -6.26
N ILE A 8 -0.36 0.79 -7.38
CA ILE A 8 -0.91 -0.42 -7.99
C ILE A 8 0.20 -1.46 -8.02
N VAL A 9 0.00 -2.57 -7.31
CA VAL A 9 0.98 -3.64 -7.19
C VAL A 9 0.56 -4.79 -8.10
N ARG A 10 1.47 -5.19 -8.99
CA ARG A 10 1.22 -6.24 -9.98
C ARG A 10 2.11 -7.45 -9.70
N GLY A 11 1.61 -8.63 -10.01
CA GLY A 11 2.32 -9.87 -9.83
C GLY A 11 1.49 -10.90 -9.09
N LEU A 12 2.14 -11.80 -8.37
CA LEU A 12 1.46 -12.76 -7.49
C LEU A 12 1.30 -12.08 -6.14
N VAL A 13 0.22 -11.28 -6.01
CA VAL A 13 0.04 -10.37 -4.87
C VAL A 13 -1.31 -10.55 -4.16
N GLN A 14 -2.23 -11.34 -4.73
CA GLN A 14 -3.48 -11.68 -4.06
C GLN A 14 -3.38 -13.09 -3.46
N GLY A 15 -4.03 -13.29 -2.31
CA GLY A 15 -4.00 -14.59 -1.63
C GLY A 15 -2.68 -14.90 -0.93
N VAL A 16 -1.82 -13.90 -0.76
CA VAL A 16 -0.47 -14.07 -0.19
C VAL A 16 -0.21 -13.11 0.98
N TRP A 17 -1.28 -12.65 1.62
CA TRP A 17 -1.22 -11.74 2.80
C TRP A 17 -0.71 -10.33 2.48
N PHE A 18 -0.78 -9.91 1.22
CA PHE A 18 -0.25 -8.59 0.82
C PHE A 18 -0.99 -7.44 1.50
N ARG A 19 -2.33 -7.46 1.49
CA ARG A 19 -3.13 -6.41 2.13
C ARG A 19 -2.87 -6.34 3.63
N ALA A 20 -2.83 -7.49 4.30
CA ALA A 20 -2.58 -7.56 5.74
C ALA A 20 -1.17 -7.06 6.08
N GLY A 21 -0.18 -7.44 5.29
CA GLY A 21 1.21 -6.98 5.47
C GLY A 21 1.34 -5.49 5.23
N THR A 22 0.65 -4.96 4.22
CA THR A 22 0.62 -3.52 3.94
C THR A 22 0.05 -2.75 5.14
N ARG A 23 -1.07 -3.23 5.69
CA ARG A 23 -1.68 -2.60 6.86
C ARG A 23 -0.74 -2.62 8.06
N GLU A 24 -0.08 -3.73 8.30
CA GLU A 24 0.87 -3.85 9.41
C GLU A 24 2.02 -2.85 9.26
N GLN A 25 2.59 -2.74 8.07
CA GLN A 25 3.65 -1.76 7.82
C GLN A 25 3.15 -0.33 7.96
N ALA A 26 1.96 -0.05 7.42
CA ALA A 26 1.37 1.28 7.52
C ALA A 26 1.16 1.70 8.97
N LEU A 27 0.65 0.80 9.80
CA LEU A 27 0.44 1.09 11.23
C LEU A 27 1.76 1.38 11.94
N LYS A 28 2.81 0.64 11.64
CA LYS A 28 4.14 0.88 12.22
C LYS A 28 4.71 2.23 11.80
N LEU A 29 4.37 2.68 10.60
CA LEU A 29 4.87 3.93 10.04
C LEU A 29 3.97 5.13 10.35
N GLY A 30 2.86 4.91 11.04
CA GLY A 30 1.92 5.99 11.36
C GLY A 30 1.13 6.49 10.17
N LEU A 31 0.87 5.62 9.18
CA LEU A 31 0.15 5.98 7.95
C LEU A 31 -1.31 5.61 8.04
N CYS A 32 -2.15 6.36 7.32
CA CYS A 32 -3.56 6.09 7.15
C CYS A 32 -3.82 5.74 5.69
N GLY A 33 -4.93 5.07 5.41
CA GLY A 33 -5.27 4.71 4.04
C GLY A 33 -6.05 3.41 3.96
N TRP A 34 -5.86 2.70 2.85
CA TRP A 34 -6.53 1.43 2.63
C TRP A 34 -5.77 0.59 1.59
N ALA A 35 -6.07 -0.70 1.58
CA ALA A 35 -5.55 -1.64 0.60
C ALA A 35 -6.69 -2.55 0.15
N LYS A 36 -6.78 -2.83 -1.15
CA LYS A 36 -7.82 -3.73 -1.68
C LYS A 36 -7.31 -4.54 -2.86
N ASN A 37 -7.89 -5.74 -3.02
CA ASN A 37 -7.67 -6.55 -4.22
C ASN A 37 -8.58 -6.04 -5.34
N CYS A 38 -8.04 -5.96 -6.55
CA CYS A 38 -8.79 -5.56 -7.73
C CYS A 38 -9.11 -6.79 -8.59
N PRO A 39 -10.19 -6.72 -9.42
CA PRO A 39 -10.59 -7.87 -10.26
C PRO A 39 -9.51 -8.33 -11.24
N ASP A 40 -8.58 -7.46 -11.61
CA ASP A 40 -7.51 -7.78 -12.57
C ASP A 40 -6.31 -8.48 -11.92
N GLY A 41 -6.38 -8.82 -10.63
CA GLY A 41 -5.31 -9.50 -9.91
C GLY A 41 -4.34 -8.58 -9.20
N THR A 42 -4.49 -7.26 -9.34
CA THR A 42 -3.62 -6.29 -8.68
C THR A 42 -4.07 -6.01 -7.25
N VAL A 43 -3.18 -5.40 -6.46
CA VAL A 43 -3.53 -4.81 -5.16
C VAL A 43 -3.41 -3.31 -5.29
N GLU A 44 -4.47 -2.60 -4.96
CA GLU A 44 -4.51 -1.14 -4.97
C GLU A 44 -4.34 -0.63 -3.55
N ILE A 45 -3.45 0.35 -3.37
CA ILE A 45 -3.15 0.91 -2.06
C ILE A 45 -3.22 2.43 -2.15
N HIS A 46 -3.88 3.05 -1.18
CA HIS A 46 -3.82 4.49 -0.95
C HIS A 46 -3.27 4.71 0.45
N ALA A 47 -2.24 5.51 0.60
CA ALA A 47 -1.62 5.77 1.89
C ALA A 47 -1.33 7.26 2.06
N GLU A 48 -1.54 7.75 3.28
CA GLU A 48 -1.36 9.15 3.63
C GLU A 48 -0.49 9.27 4.87
N GLY A 49 0.39 10.27 4.88
CA GLY A 49 1.24 10.55 6.02
C GLY A 49 2.45 11.37 5.61
N GLU A 50 3.51 11.31 6.41
CA GLU A 50 4.75 11.97 6.09
C GLU A 50 5.40 11.29 4.88
N LYS A 51 5.98 12.09 3.99
CA LYS A 51 6.58 11.58 2.75
C LYS A 51 7.62 10.50 3.03
N GLU A 52 8.46 10.72 4.04
CA GLU A 52 9.51 9.77 4.40
C GLU A 52 8.94 8.40 4.79
N SER A 53 7.83 8.41 5.55
CA SER A 53 7.14 7.18 5.93
C SER A 53 6.51 6.50 4.73
N LEU A 54 5.92 7.29 3.81
CA LEU A 54 5.34 6.76 2.58
C LEU A 54 6.41 6.10 1.71
N GLU A 55 7.60 6.69 1.64
CA GLU A 55 8.71 6.10 0.88
C GLU A 55 9.13 4.75 1.45
N LYS A 56 9.09 4.59 2.77
CA LYS A 56 9.37 3.31 3.41
C LYS A 56 8.31 2.26 3.08
N LEU A 57 7.04 2.66 3.05
CA LEU A 57 5.96 1.77 2.64
C LEU A 57 6.13 1.34 1.18
N ILE A 58 6.44 2.27 0.29
CA ILE A 58 6.69 1.98 -1.11
C ILE A 58 7.81 0.94 -1.25
N GLU A 59 8.89 1.14 -0.52
CA GLU A 59 10.02 0.21 -0.57
C GLU A 59 9.63 -1.19 -0.11
N TRP A 60 8.83 -1.30 0.96
CA TRP A 60 8.33 -2.58 1.40
C TRP A 60 7.44 -3.24 0.33
N CYS A 61 6.61 -2.45 -0.35
CA CYS A 61 5.70 -2.96 -1.39
C CYS A 61 6.44 -3.51 -2.62
N ARG A 62 7.70 -3.14 -2.82
CA ARG A 62 8.48 -3.66 -3.95
C ARG A 62 8.74 -5.17 -3.84
N THR A 63 8.74 -5.69 -2.63
CA THR A 63 8.92 -7.13 -2.39
C THR A 63 7.68 -7.75 -1.75
N GLY A 64 7.00 -7.02 -0.88
CA GLY A 64 5.85 -7.52 -0.14
C GLY A 64 6.21 -8.63 0.84
N PRO A 65 5.22 -9.42 1.30
CA PRO A 65 5.49 -10.57 2.16
C PRO A 65 6.27 -11.66 1.40
N SER A 66 6.89 -12.56 2.15
CA SER A 66 7.84 -13.53 1.58
C SER A 66 7.26 -14.43 0.48
N VAL A 67 5.95 -14.68 0.51
CA VAL A 67 5.29 -15.54 -0.49
C VAL A 67 4.78 -14.76 -1.70
N ALA A 68 4.87 -13.43 -1.68
CA ALA A 68 4.46 -12.61 -2.81
C ALA A 68 5.57 -12.52 -3.86
N VAL A 69 5.16 -12.29 -5.11
CA VAL A 69 6.10 -12.00 -6.20
C VAL A 69 5.60 -10.71 -6.85
N VAL A 70 6.30 -9.61 -6.64
CA VAL A 70 5.95 -8.31 -7.21
C VAL A 70 6.68 -8.15 -8.54
N SER A 71 5.91 -8.05 -9.63
CA SER A 71 6.48 -7.88 -10.96
C SER A 71 6.65 -6.41 -11.32
N SER A 72 5.75 -5.54 -10.85
CA SER A 72 5.86 -4.10 -11.06
C SER A 72 5.05 -3.34 -10.02
N LEU A 73 5.36 -2.07 -9.87
CA LEU A 73 4.71 -1.18 -8.91
C LEU A 73 4.51 0.17 -9.58
N ASP A 74 3.24 0.57 -9.76
CA ASP A 74 2.91 1.89 -10.28
C ASP A 74 2.71 2.83 -9.10
N ILE A 75 3.35 3.99 -9.15
CA ILE A 75 3.36 4.96 -8.05
C ILE A 75 2.82 6.29 -8.57
N GLU A 76 1.82 6.82 -7.89
CA GLU A 76 1.28 8.15 -8.21
C GLU A 76 1.12 8.93 -6.91
N TRP A 77 1.73 10.11 -6.84
CA TRP A 77 1.55 11.00 -5.70
C TRP A 77 0.27 11.80 -5.92
N VAL A 78 -0.61 11.80 -4.93
CA VAL A 78 -1.96 12.37 -5.02
C VAL A 78 -2.25 13.25 -3.81
N GLU A 79 -3.38 13.98 -3.86
CA GLU A 79 -3.81 14.82 -2.74
C GLU A 79 -4.32 13.97 -1.58
N PRO A 80 -4.03 14.36 -0.33
CA PRO A 80 -4.57 13.68 0.84
C PRO A 80 -6.09 13.78 0.91
N GLN A 81 -6.73 12.72 1.41
CA GLN A 81 -8.17 12.64 1.60
C GLN A 81 -8.59 12.89 3.05
N GLY A 82 -7.62 13.01 3.95
CA GLY A 82 -7.89 13.23 5.36
C GLY A 82 -8.30 11.96 6.12
N LEU A 83 -7.76 10.81 5.71
CA LEU A 83 -8.07 9.54 6.35
C LEU A 83 -7.46 9.44 7.73
N THR A 84 -8.10 8.70 8.64
CA THR A 84 -7.69 8.60 10.03
C THR A 84 -7.32 7.18 10.46
N THR A 85 -7.61 6.19 9.61
CA THR A 85 -7.32 4.78 9.90
C THR A 85 -6.67 4.14 8.68
N PHE A 86 -6.14 2.93 8.87
CA PHE A 86 -5.72 2.11 7.72
C PHE A 86 -6.60 0.88 7.68
N GLU A 87 -7.30 0.69 6.54
CA GLU A 87 -8.32 -0.35 6.39
C GLU A 87 -7.98 -1.32 5.28
N ILE A 88 -8.46 -2.55 5.42
CA ILE A 88 -8.43 -3.54 4.35
C ILE A 88 -9.82 -3.57 3.74
N HIS A 89 -9.91 -3.27 2.45
CA HIS A 89 -11.17 -3.31 1.73
C HIS A 89 -11.34 -4.66 1.03
N HIS A 90 -12.57 -5.14 0.99
CA HIS A 90 -12.91 -6.43 0.39
C HIS A 90 -13.76 -6.29 -0.89
#